data_5df4932475750bee10e64000f0fda4f6
#
_entry.id   5df4932475750bee10e64000f0fda4f6
#
_cell.length_a   1.000
_cell.length_b   1.000
_cell.length_c   1.000
_cell.angle_alpha   90.00
_cell.angle_beta   90.00
_cell.angle_gamma   90.00
#
_symmetry.space_group_name_H-M   'P 1'
#
loop_
_entity.id
_entity.type
_entity.pdbx_description
1 polymer ?
#
loop_
_entity_poly.entity_id
_entity_poly.type
_entity_poly.pdbx_seq_one_letter_code
_entity_poly.pdbx_strand_id
1 'polypeptide(L)'
;MSSDWLVHLSARIYPPEAGELNPNYWIDPRFIYKNLERFFEDARVCGLFKDANDINGIAINLLAVEPNGLVLKAIPTDDGAYPTLMHRYTLVTFVDGGKVQFEIRNIRATQEGSYIADIPEKMAVIQRRKGFRTPGPGNFDRDFKLLIYFTHGKEMIAQVVDISEDGLQLDLRLNATEMSVGTIWSGCSFERLRIRSEPFDLVIRNTRPSAESSRIRVGCQLVNPTQLNRNEFESTRNAIHSARIQRRLKFWFQNVSWYS
;
A
#
# COMPACT_ATOMS: atom_id res chain seq x y z
N MET A 1 18.56 -0.21 3.76
CA MET A 1 17.09 -0.40 3.52
C MET A 1 16.95 -0.78 2.07
N SER A 2 16.36 -1.96 1.76
CA SER A 2 16.24 -2.39 0.37
C SER A 2 15.31 -1.44 -0.39
N SER A 3 15.67 -1.12 -1.63
CA SER A 3 14.89 -0.24 -2.53
C SER A 3 13.58 -0.87 -3.04
N ASP A 4 13.22 -2.05 -2.54
CA ASP A 4 12.07 -2.84 -3.02
C ASP A 4 10.72 -2.11 -2.95
N TRP A 5 10.57 -1.16 -2.05
CA TRP A 5 9.34 -0.38 -1.96
C TRP A 5 9.21 0.68 -3.07
N LEU A 6 10.36 1.21 -3.60
CA LEU A 6 10.37 2.14 -4.74
C LEU A 6 9.84 1.48 -6.00
N VAL A 7 10.19 0.21 -6.24
CA VAL A 7 9.71 -0.56 -7.39
C VAL A 7 8.18 -0.60 -7.43
N HIS A 8 7.53 -0.60 -6.27
CA HIS A 8 6.07 -0.57 -6.18
C HIS A 8 5.46 0.82 -6.42
N LEU A 9 6.21 1.89 -6.17
CA LEU A 9 5.80 3.24 -6.50
C LEU A 9 5.94 3.49 -8.01
N SER A 10 7.05 3.07 -8.62
CA SER A 10 7.39 3.31 -10.03
C SER A 10 6.45 2.64 -11.01
N ALA A 11 5.92 1.48 -10.69
CA ALA A 11 5.23 0.60 -11.63
C ALA A 11 4.07 1.23 -12.43
N ARG A 12 3.62 2.47 -12.10
CA ARG A 12 2.62 3.21 -12.88
C ARG A 12 2.60 4.69 -12.48
N ILE A 13 3.51 5.46 -13.02
CA ILE A 13 3.36 6.92 -13.03
C ILE A 13 2.31 7.24 -14.10
N TYR A 14 1.22 7.89 -13.69
CA TYR A 14 0.30 8.48 -14.65
C TYR A 14 0.84 9.87 -14.99
N PRO A 15 1.00 10.22 -16.28
CA PRO A 15 1.36 11.57 -16.65
C PRO A 15 0.40 12.58 -16.00
N PRO A 16 0.88 13.74 -15.55
CA PRO A 16 0.02 14.81 -15.02
C PRO A 16 -1.13 15.17 -15.98
N GLU A 17 -0.87 15.08 -17.28
CA GLU A 17 -1.84 15.37 -18.35
C GLU A 17 -2.94 14.31 -18.51
N ALA A 18 -2.73 13.09 -18.05
CA ALA A 18 -3.79 12.09 -18.02
C ALA A 18 -4.94 12.45 -17.05
N GLY A 19 -4.81 13.57 -16.37
CA GLY A 19 -5.72 14.03 -15.33
C GLY A 19 -6.93 14.79 -15.82
N GLU A 20 -6.97 15.29 -17.01
CA GLU A 20 -8.16 16.00 -17.51
C GLU A 20 -9.40 15.12 -17.60
N LEU A 21 -9.21 13.80 -17.61
CA LEU A 21 -10.28 12.80 -17.61
C LEU A 21 -10.56 12.20 -16.21
N ASN A 22 -9.82 12.61 -15.17
CA ASN A 22 -9.94 11.99 -13.85
C ASN A 22 -10.46 12.99 -12.82
N PRO A 23 -11.63 12.79 -12.21
CA PRO A 23 -12.23 13.72 -11.25
C PRO A 23 -11.41 13.92 -9.96
N ASN A 24 -10.26 13.27 -9.83
CA ASN A 24 -9.41 13.31 -8.64
C ASN A 24 -8.24 14.31 -8.74
N TYR A 25 -8.27 15.26 -9.69
CA TYR A 25 -7.28 16.33 -9.74
C TYR A 25 -7.69 17.48 -8.84
N TRP A 26 -6.82 17.84 -7.93
CA TRP A 26 -6.97 19.00 -7.07
C TRP A 26 -6.08 20.14 -7.57
N ILE A 27 -6.69 21.25 -7.84
CA ILE A 27 -6.04 22.50 -8.28
C ILE A 27 -6.24 23.64 -7.25
N ASP A 28 -7.10 23.45 -6.26
CA ASP A 28 -7.29 24.44 -5.19
C ASP A 28 -6.06 24.40 -4.25
N PRO A 29 -5.31 25.51 -4.13
CA PRO A 29 -4.12 25.58 -3.28
C PRO A 29 -4.38 25.22 -1.82
N ARG A 30 -5.55 25.51 -1.28
CA ARG A 30 -5.92 25.20 0.11
C ARG A 30 -6.03 23.68 0.32
N PHE A 31 -6.64 22.99 -0.65
CA PHE A 31 -6.74 21.54 -0.61
C PHE A 31 -5.37 20.87 -0.76
N ILE A 32 -4.55 21.38 -1.66
CA ILE A 32 -3.19 20.89 -1.87
C ILE A 32 -2.39 21.05 -0.58
N TYR A 33 -2.37 22.26 0.01
CA TYR A 33 -1.61 22.55 1.23
C TYR A 33 -2.04 21.64 2.40
N LYS A 34 -3.35 21.55 2.67
CA LYS A 34 -3.90 20.71 3.72
C LYS A 34 -3.53 19.23 3.57
N ASN A 35 -3.49 18.72 2.34
CA ASN A 35 -3.10 17.33 2.11
C ASN A 35 -1.60 17.11 2.23
N LEU A 36 -0.78 18.08 1.82
CA LEU A 36 0.67 18.03 2.03
C LEU A 36 1.00 18.02 3.51
N GLU A 37 0.36 18.86 4.35
CA GLU A 37 0.53 18.81 5.81
C GLU A 37 0.17 17.43 6.39
N ARG A 38 -0.92 16.83 5.94
CA ARG A 38 -1.30 15.47 6.35
C ARG A 38 -0.27 14.43 5.93
N PHE A 39 0.35 14.56 4.76
CA PHE A 39 1.40 13.63 4.31
C PHE A 39 2.65 13.76 5.17
N PHE A 40 2.95 14.97 5.61
CA PHE A 40 4.04 15.24 6.55
C PHE A 40 3.78 14.59 7.92
N GLU A 41 2.60 14.78 8.51
CA GLU A 41 2.21 14.19 9.79
C GLU A 41 2.30 12.65 9.79
N ASP A 42 1.98 12.03 8.69
CA ASP A 42 2.09 10.58 8.50
C ASP A 42 3.54 10.09 8.30
N ALA A 43 4.55 10.98 8.27
CA ALA A 43 5.98 10.71 8.07
C ALA A 43 6.26 9.72 6.93
N ARG A 44 5.58 9.88 5.81
CA ARG A 44 5.59 8.89 4.72
C ARG A 44 6.79 9.06 3.81
N VAL A 45 7.37 7.94 3.47
CA VAL A 45 8.39 7.89 2.43
C VAL A 45 7.75 8.08 1.07
N CYS A 46 8.32 8.96 0.26
CA CYS A 46 7.90 9.27 -1.09
C CYS A 46 8.97 8.83 -2.11
N GLY A 47 8.55 8.61 -3.36
CA GLY A 47 9.47 8.42 -4.48
C GLY A 47 9.47 9.62 -5.40
N LEU A 48 10.65 10.09 -5.82
CA LEU A 48 10.83 11.05 -6.89
C LEU A 48 11.21 10.33 -8.18
N PHE A 49 10.48 10.54 -9.24
CA PHE A 49 10.69 9.92 -10.55
C PHE A 49 10.89 11.00 -11.61
N LYS A 50 11.88 10.81 -12.51
CA LYS A 50 12.18 11.77 -13.57
C LYS A 50 11.09 11.80 -14.64
N ASP A 51 10.56 10.64 -14.99
CA ASP A 51 9.50 10.47 -15.97
C ASP A 51 8.71 9.17 -15.73
N ALA A 52 7.76 8.88 -16.60
CA ALA A 52 6.89 7.71 -16.52
C ALA A 52 7.62 6.36 -16.70
N ASN A 53 8.81 6.36 -17.29
CA ASN A 53 9.62 5.16 -17.55
C ASN A 53 10.72 4.98 -16.50
N ASP A 54 10.90 5.96 -15.63
CA ASP A 54 11.88 5.87 -14.55
C ASP A 54 11.46 4.79 -13.54
N ILE A 55 12.23 3.72 -13.48
CA ILE A 55 12.02 2.59 -12.55
C ILE A 55 12.87 2.71 -11.28
N ASN A 56 13.84 3.62 -11.28
CA ASN A 56 14.85 3.74 -10.22
C ASN A 56 14.64 4.96 -9.33
N GLY A 57 13.43 5.46 -9.20
CA GLY A 57 13.11 6.68 -8.46
C GLY A 57 13.96 6.92 -7.20
N ILE A 58 14.03 8.15 -6.76
CA ILE A 58 14.80 8.57 -5.57
C ILE A 58 13.90 8.53 -4.36
N ALA A 59 14.33 7.83 -3.31
CA ALA A 59 13.61 7.80 -2.03
C ALA A 59 13.78 9.12 -1.28
N ILE A 60 12.68 9.72 -0.85
CA ILE A 60 12.69 10.95 -0.06
C ILE A 60 11.72 10.90 1.11
N ASN A 61 12.02 11.68 2.14
CA ASN A 61 11.07 12.07 3.17
C ASN A 61 10.63 13.51 2.94
N LEU A 62 9.34 13.78 3.10
CA LEU A 62 8.83 15.15 3.25
C LEU A 62 9.03 15.55 4.71
N LEU A 63 9.88 16.55 4.98
CA LEU A 63 10.22 17.00 6.33
C LEU A 63 9.32 18.11 6.83
N ALA A 64 8.91 19.02 5.95
CA ALA A 64 8.03 20.12 6.27
C ALA A 64 7.28 20.63 5.03
N VAL A 65 6.15 21.26 5.28
CA VAL A 65 5.40 22.05 4.30
C VAL A 65 5.43 23.50 4.81
N GLU A 66 6.18 24.34 4.13
CA GLU A 66 6.35 25.74 4.49
C GLU A 66 5.61 26.63 3.51
N PRO A 67 5.28 27.89 3.85
CA PRO A 67 4.65 28.83 2.92
C PRO A 67 5.43 29.01 1.60
N ASN A 68 6.75 28.83 1.66
CA ASN A 68 7.67 29.03 0.55
C ASN A 68 8.06 27.74 -0.19
N GLY A 69 7.52 26.58 0.20
CA GLY A 69 7.84 25.32 -0.46
C GLY A 69 7.81 24.07 0.41
N LEU A 70 8.20 22.98 -0.20
CA LEU A 70 8.32 21.66 0.42
C LEU A 70 9.76 21.44 0.86
N VAL A 71 9.98 21.06 2.11
CA VAL A 71 11.31 20.65 2.59
C VAL A 71 11.43 19.13 2.49
N LEU A 72 12.41 18.67 1.72
CA LEU A 72 12.60 17.28 1.36
C LEU A 72 13.98 16.80 1.83
N LYS A 73 14.10 15.53 2.20
CA LYS A 73 15.39 14.88 2.51
C LYS A 73 15.49 13.59 1.73
N ALA A 74 16.57 13.45 0.95
CA ALA A 74 16.88 12.18 0.29
C ALA A 74 17.22 11.11 1.34
N ILE A 75 16.68 9.92 1.12
CA ILE A 75 17.03 8.74 1.89
C ILE A 75 18.20 8.08 1.14
N PRO A 76 19.36 7.89 1.77
CA PRO A 76 20.47 7.21 1.13
C PRO A 76 20.05 5.81 0.66
N THR A 77 20.27 5.54 -0.61
CA THR A 77 20.12 4.22 -1.23
C THR A 77 21.50 3.71 -1.60
N ASP A 78 21.66 2.40 -1.77
CA ASP A 78 22.95 1.76 -2.06
C ASP A 78 23.55 2.26 -3.39
N ASP A 79 22.71 2.75 -4.30
CA ASP A 79 23.06 3.35 -5.59
C ASP A 79 23.38 4.85 -5.52
N GLY A 80 23.26 5.48 -4.34
CA GLY A 80 23.67 6.87 -4.11
C GLY A 80 22.88 7.92 -4.90
N ALA A 81 21.65 7.61 -5.31
CA ALA A 81 20.84 8.52 -6.12
C ALA A 81 20.38 9.74 -5.30
N TYR A 82 20.67 10.94 -5.80
CA TYR A 82 20.25 12.22 -5.23
C TYR A 82 19.48 13.06 -6.25
N PRO A 83 18.52 13.91 -5.81
CA PRO A 83 17.86 14.83 -6.71
C PRO A 83 18.85 15.77 -7.40
N THR A 84 18.76 15.90 -8.70
CA THR A 84 19.56 16.87 -9.47
C THR A 84 18.83 18.21 -9.53
N LEU A 85 19.56 19.32 -9.39
CA LEU A 85 19.02 20.66 -9.14
C LEU A 85 18.19 21.28 -10.31
N MET A 86 18.14 20.64 -11.48
CA MET A 86 17.54 21.24 -12.67
C MET A 86 16.42 20.41 -13.32
N HIS A 87 15.98 19.36 -12.68
CA HIS A 87 14.96 18.50 -13.29
C HIS A 87 13.60 18.68 -12.63
N ARG A 88 12.57 18.50 -13.45
CA ARG A 88 11.22 18.25 -12.96
C ARG A 88 11.15 16.82 -12.48
N TYR A 89 10.51 16.59 -11.36
CA TYR A 89 10.27 15.26 -10.84
C TYR A 89 8.78 15.07 -10.58
N THR A 90 8.30 13.86 -10.76
CA THR A 90 7.01 13.46 -10.24
C THR A 90 7.22 12.84 -8.86
N LEU A 91 6.67 13.47 -7.82
CA LEU A 91 6.59 12.88 -6.49
C LEU A 91 5.41 11.92 -6.46
N VAL A 92 5.65 10.73 -5.91
CA VAL A 92 4.65 9.68 -5.75
C VAL A 92 4.67 9.19 -4.31
N THR A 93 3.50 9.11 -3.70
CA THR A 93 3.30 8.48 -2.38
C THR A 93 1.96 7.75 -2.32
N PHE A 94 1.71 7.02 -1.22
CA PHE A 94 0.42 6.40 -0.96
C PHE A 94 -0.18 6.92 0.33
N VAL A 95 -1.45 7.32 0.27
CA VAL A 95 -2.22 7.79 1.42
C VAL A 95 -3.55 7.07 1.44
N ASP A 96 -3.90 6.46 2.58
CA ASP A 96 -5.18 5.77 2.79
C ASP A 96 -5.55 4.79 1.66
N GLY A 97 -4.53 4.15 1.07
CA GLY A 97 -4.71 3.20 -0.03
C GLY A 97 -4.86 3.83 -1.42
N GLY A 98 -4.92 5.14 -1.51
CA GLY A 98 -4.84 5.91 -2.76
C GLY A 98 -3.40 6.23 -3.13
N LYS A 99 -3.12 6.35 -4.42
CA LYS A 99 -1.85 6.86 -4.93
C LYS A 99 -1.97 8.38 -5.08
N VAL A 100 -1.04 9.11 -4.49
CA VAL A 100 -0.93 10.55 -4.68
C VAL A 100 0.28 10.85 -5.54
N GLN A 101 0.12 11.70 -6.54
CA GLN A 101 1.24 12.15 -7.36
C GLN A 101 1.09 13.62 -7.75
N PHE A 102 2.23 14.31 -7.84
CA PHE A 102 2.29 15.68 -8.30
C PHE A 102 3.68 16.01 -8.84
N GLU A 103 3.74 17.02 -9.69
CA GLU A 103 5.01 17.52 -10.22
C GLU A 103 5.70 18.40 -9.18
N ILE A 104 6.98 18.19 -8.98
CA ILE A 104 7.88 19.04 -8.19
C ILE A 104 8.79 19.80 -9.15
N ARG A 105 8.91 21.11 -8.90
CA ARG A 105 9.75 22.02 -9.67
C ARG A 105 10.72 22.76 -8.75
N ASN A 106 11.73 23.37 -9.37
CA ASN A 106 12.67 24.27 -8.71
C ASN A 106 13.34 23.68 -7.47
N ILE A 107 13.79 22.42 -7.57
CA ILE A 107 14.48 21.77 -6.47
C ILE A 107 15.83 22.45 -6.24
N ARG A 108 16.06 22.90 -5.00
CA ARG A 108 17.28 23.57 -4.56
C ARG A 108 17.84 22.85 -3.33
N ALA A 109 19.14 22.59 -3.32
CA ALA A 109 19.82 22.06 -2.13
C ALA A 109 19.95 23.15 -1.07
N THR A 110 19.78 22.77 0.19
CA THR A 110 20.08 23.61 1.34
C THR A 110 21.48 23.33 1.87
N GLN A 111 22.00 24.21 2.71
CA GLN A 111 23.31 24.00 3.37
C GLN A 111 23.29 22.81 4.33
N GLU A 112 22.12 22.38 4.79
CA GLU A 112 21.93 21.30 5.76
C GLU A 112 21.75 19.91 5.09
N GLY A 113 21.96 19.81 3.76
CA GLY A 113 21.81 18.56 3.01
C GLY A 113 20.35 18.15 2.79
N SER A 114 19.42 19.08 2.95
CA SER A 114 18.02 18.96 2.57
C SER A 114 17.77 19.60 1.21
N TYR A 115 16.55 19.49 0.70
CA TYR A 115 16.13 20.13 -0.54
C TYR A 115 14.86 20.94 -0.28
N ILE A 116 14.74 22.08 -0.96
CA ILE A 116 13.50 22.86 -1.03
C ILE A 116 12.96 22.80 -2.45
N ALA A 117 11.66 22.59 -2.59
CA ALA A 117 10.96 22.57 -3.85
C ALA A 117 9.70 23.41 -3.76
N ASP A 118 9.19 23.88 -4.90
CA ASP A 118 7.95 24.65 -4.92
C ASP A 118 6.75 23.80 -4.48
N ILE A 119 5.73 24.46 -3.92
CA ILE A 119 4.42 23.85 -3.69
C ILE A 119 3.80 23.49 -5.05
N PRO A 120 3.30 22.26 -5.24
CA PRO A 120 2.72 21.88 -6.52
C PRO A 120 1.46 22.66 -6.85
N GLU A 121 1.31 23.05 -8.11
CA GLU A 121 0.10 23.71 -8.61
C GLU A 121 -1.08 22.74 -8.76
N LYS A 122 -0.77 21.47 -8.98
CA LYS A 122 -1.75 20.40 -9.22
C LYS A 122 -1.33 19.13 -8.45
N MET A 123 -2.32 18.44 -7.90
CA MET A 123 -2.12 17.18 -7.20
C MET A 123 -3.15 16.16 -7.68
N ALA A 124 -2.71 14.99 -8.10
CA ALA A 124 -3.59 13.88 -8.43
C ALA A 124 -3.70 12.91 -7.25
N VAL A 125 -4.92 12.59 -6.86
CA VAL A 125 -5.23 11.53 -5.91
C VAL A 125 -5.93 10.41 -6.66
N ILE A 126 -5.22 9.32 -6.89
CA ILE A 126 -5.68 8.22 -7.72
C ILE A 126 -6.15 7.09 -6.83
N GLN A 127 -7.45 7.05 -6.57
CA GLN A 127 -8.05 5.92 -5.87
C GLN A 127 -8.34 4.79 -6.87
N ARG A 128 -7.44 3.82 -6.94
CA ARG A 128 -7.58 2.66 -7.85
C ARG A 128 -8.52 1.59 -7.31
N ARG A 129 -8.75 1.61 -6.01
CA ARG A 129 -9.51 0.56 -5.32
C ARG A 129 -10.90 1.07 -5.05
N LYS A 130 -11.90 0.32 -5.51
CA LYS A 130 -13.30 0.61 -5.19
C LYS A 130 -13.60 0.39 -3.71
N GLY A 131 -12.89 -0.55 -3.07
CA GLY A 131 -13.08 -0.89 -1.67
C GLY A 131 -11.85 -0.62 -0.80
N PHE A 132 -12.11 -0.33 0.46
CA PHE A 132 -11.09 -0.19 1.50
C PHE A 132 -10.44 -1.55 1.79
N ARG A 133 -9.12 -1.56 2.04
CA ARG A 133 -8.39 -2.76 2.46
C ARG A 133 -8.02 -2.67 3.92
N THR A 134 -8.39 -3.70 4.65
CA THR A 134 -7.95 -3.88 6.03
C THR A 134 -6.71 -4.78 6.01
N PRO A 135 -5.58 -4.32 6.59
CA PRO A 135 -4.43 -5.20 6.77
C PRO A 135 -4.82 -6.44 7.56
N GLY A 136 -4.33 -7.59 7.14
CA GLY A 136 -4.62 -8.89 7.76
C GLY A 136 -4.19 -8.96 9.23
N PRO A 137 -4.60 -10.03 9.92
CA PRO A 137 -4.34 -10.19 11.35
C PRO A 137 -2.85 -10.29 11.70
N GLY A 138 -2.00 -10.70 10.75
CA GLY A 138 -0.57 -10.86 11.01
C GLY A 138 -0.32 -11.85 12.15
N ASN A 139 0.67 -11.53 13.01
CA ASN A 139 1.04 -12.38 14.15
C ASN A 139 0.13 -12.24 15.38
N PHE A 140 -0.87 -11.35 15.35
CA PHE A 140 -1.72 -11.12 16.54
C PHE A 140 -2.97 -12.01 16.60
N ASP A 141 -3.37 -12.65 15.51
CA ASP A 141 -4.43 -13.66 15.48
C ASP A 141 -3.92 -14.89 14.73
N ARG A 142 -3.18 -15.73 15.44
CA ARG A 142 -2.60 -16.97 14.89
C ARG A 142 -3.66 -18.02 14.56
N ASP A 143 -4.84 -17.87 15.12
CA ASP A 143 -5.96 -18.78 14.88
C ASP A 143 -6.72 -18.47 13.60
N PHE A 144 -6.48 -17.28 13.01
CA PHE A 144 -7.08 -16.91 11.74
C PHE A 144 -6.21 -17.42 10.57
N LYS A 145 -6.79 -18.27 9.72
CA LYS A 145 -6.14 -18.91 8.59
C LYS A 145 -7.03 -18.80 7.36
N LEU A 146 -6.42 -18.75 6.18
CA LEU A 146 -7.08 -19.06 4.92
C LEU A 146 -6.62 -20.45 4.49
N LEU A 147 -7.58 -21.32 4.26
CA LEU A 147 -7.38 -22.66 3.72
C LEU A 147 -7.61 -22.63 2.21
N ILE A 148 -6.64 -23.14 1.45
CA ILE A 148 -6.72 -23.25 -0.01
C ILE A 148 -6.63 -24.74 -0.33
N TYR A 149 -7.59 -25.25 -1.11
CA TYR A 149 -7.64 -26.62 -1.51
C TYR A 149 -7.18 -26.77 -2.96
N PHE A 150 -6.28 -27.70 -3.20
CA PHE A 150 -5.81 -28.04 -4.53
C PHE A 150 -6.51 -29.27 -5.07
N THR A 151 -6.61 -29.39 -6.39
CA THR A 151 -7.26 -30.51 -7.10
C THR A 151 -6.78 -31.90 -6.70
N HIS A 152 -5.60 -31.99 -6.09
CA HIS A 152 -5.02 -33.26 -5.63
C HIS A 152 -5.25 -33.52 -4.14
N GLY A 153 -6.22 -32.89 -3.50
CA GLY A 153 -6.57 -33.10 -2.09
C GLY A 153 -5.56 -32.51 -1.10
N LYS A 154 -4.57 -31.72 -1.58
CA LYS A 154 -3.65 -31.00 -0.69
C LYS A 154 -4.32 -29.72 -0.19
N GLU A 155 -4.18 -29.50 1.11
CA GLU A 155 -4.58 -28.26 1.76
C GLU A 155 -3.34 -27.40 1.99
N MET A 156 -3.44 -26.11 1.72
CA MET A 156 -2.42 -25.12 2.03
C MET A 156 -3.00 -24.04 2.94
N ILE A 157 -2.24 -23.71 3.98
CA ILE A 157 -2.56 -22.59 4.86
C ILE A 157 -1.86 -21.35 4.33
N ALA A 158 -2.65 -20.30 4.04
CA ALA A 158 -2.16 -19.01 3.59
C ALA A 158 -2.25 -17.98 4.69
N GLN A 159 -1.24 -17.09 4.75
CA GLN A 159 -1.30 -15.91 5.59
C GLN A 159 -2.00 -14.78 4.86
N VAL A 160 -3.05 -14.22 5.44
CA VAL A 160 -3.75 -13.07 4.90
C VAL A 160 -2.97 -11.79 5.23
N VAL A 161 -2.51 -11.09 4.19
CA VAL A 161 -1.78 -9.82 4.30
C VAL A 161 -2.73 -8.63 4.35
N ASP A 162 -3.71 -8.62 3.48
CA ASP A 162 -4.84 -7.67 3.51
C ASP A 162 -6.12 -8.31 2.96
N ILE A 163 -7.25 -7.75 3.34
CA ILE A 163 -8.59 -8.15 2.92
C ILE A 163 -9.41 -6.93 2.48
N SER A 164 -10.13 -7.06 1.37
CA SER A 164 -11.10 -6.08 0.86
C SER A 164 -12.46 -6.76 0.60
N GLU A 165 -13.43 -6.01 0.10
CA GLU A 165 -14.73 -6.57 -0.29
C GLU A 165 -14.64 -7.57 -1.45
N ASP A 166 -13.68 -7.34 -2.35
CA ASP A 166 -13.57 -8.08 -3.60
C ASP A 166 -12.43 -9.10 -3.63
N GLY A 167 -11.63 -9.20 -2.55
CA GLY A 167 -10.49 -10.13 -2.57
C GLY A 167 -9.48 -9.96 -1.44
N LEU A 168 -8.37 -10.67 -1.59
CA LEU A 168 -7.34 -10.87 -0.59
C LEU A 168 -5.95 -10.64 -1.17
N GLN A 169 -5.04 -10.17 -0.34
CA GLN A 169 -3.60 -10.35 -0.56
C GLN A 169 -3.07 -11.41 0.40
N LEU A 170 -2.37 -12.39 -0.14
CA LEU A 170 -1.87 -13.54 0.59
C LEU A 170 -0.34 -13.57 0.54
N ASP A 171 0.26 -14.15 1.56
CA ASP A 171 1.68 -14.46 1.62
C ASP A 171 1.83 -15.99 1.77
N LEU A 172 2.50 -16.64 0.81
CA LEU A 172 2.57 -18.08 0.65
C LEU A 172 4.01 -18.56 0.58
N ARG A 173 4.28 -19.79 0.97
CA ARG A 173 5.59 -20.41 0.76
C ARG A 173 5.78 -20.80 -0.71
N LEU A 174 7.02 -20.68 -1.20
CA LEU A 174 7.37 -20.85 -2.63
C LEU A 174 7.05 -22.22 -3.25
N ASN A 175 6.71 -23.22 -2.48
CA ASN A 175 6.49 -24.59 -2.98
C ASN A 175 5.12 -24.84 -3.62
N ALA A 176 4.30 -23.79 -3.80
CA ALA A 176 3.01 -23.93 -4.46
C ALA A 176 3.18 -23.83 -5.98
N THR A 177 3.15 -24.93 -6.67
CA THR A 177 3.34 -25.08 -8.11
C THR A 177 2.22 -24.49 -8.98
N GLU A 178 1.11 -24.03 -8.36
CA GLU A 178 -0.09 -23.57 -9.07
C GLU A 178 -0.37 -22.08 -8.81
N MET A 179 0.61 -21.20 -9.01
CA MET A 179 0.49 -19.76 -8.73
C MET A 179 0.52 -18.89 -10.00
N SER A 180 0.05 -19.38 -11.12
CA SER A 180 -0.05 -18.57 -12.33
C SER A 180 -1.22 -17.59 -12.25
N VAL A 181 -1.03 -16.38 -12.80
CA VAL A 181 -2.12 -15.41 -12.93
C VAL A 181 -3.25 -16.03 -13.77
N GLY A 182 -4.48 -15.89 -13.29
CA GLY A 182 -5.66 -16.51 -13.89
C GLY A 182 -6.05 -17.86 -13.28
N THR A 183 -5.18 -18.50 -12.49
CA THR A 183 -5.54 -19.74 -11.79
C THR A 183 -6.67 -19.49 -10.80
N ILE A 184 -7.65 -20.38 -10.77
CA ILE A 184 -8.77 -20.36 -9.83
C ILE A 184 -8.51 -21.40 -8.74
N TRP A 185 -8.58 -20.96 -7.50
CA TRP A 185 -8.62 -21.84 -6.33
C TRP A 185 -10.06 -21.96 -5.84
N SER A 186 -10.62 -23.15 -5.96
CA SER A 186 -12.01 -23.37 -5.59
C SER A 186 -12.16 -23.92 -4.18
N GLY A 187 -13.24 -23.55 -3.52
CA GLY A 187 -13.58 -24.04 -2.19
C GLY A 187 -12.70 -23.50 -1.07
N CYS A 188 -12.02 -22.38 -1.27
CA CYS A 188 -11.26 -21.71 -0.20
C CYS A 188 -12.18 -21.37 0.97
N SER A 189 -11.65 -21.40 2.19
CA SER A 189 -12.42 -21.00 3.38
C SER A 189 -11.54 -20.30 4.40
N PHE A 190 -12.11 -19.33 5.12
CA PHE A 190 -11.49 -18.85 6.35
C PHE A 190 -11.68 -19.86 7.47
N GLU A 191 -10.67 -20.02 8.32
CA GLU A 191 -10.78 -20.76 9.56
C GLU A 191 -10.34 -19.87 10.72
N ARG A 192 -11.15 -19.82 11.77
CA ARG A 192 -10.81 -19.17 13.02
C ARG A 192 -11.34 -19.99 14.19
N LEU A 193 -10.48 -20.34 15.16
CA LEU A 193 -10.85 -21.18 16.31
C LEU A 193 -11.54 -22.49 15.90
N ARG A 194 -11.13 -23.11 14.81
CA ARG A 194 -11.73 -24.32 14.19
C ARG A 194 -13.14 -24.16 13.61
N ILE A 195 -13.64 -22.92 13.53
CA ILE A 195 -14.88 -22.60 12.82
C ILE A 195 -14.49 -22.18 11.41
N ARG A 196 -15.11 -22.83 10.42
CA ARG A 196 -14.87 -22.54 8.99
C ARG A 196 -15.99 -21.68 8.42
N SER A 197 -15.62 -20.78 7.54
CA SER A 197 -16.55 -20.01 6.74
C SER A 197 -17.19 -20.86 5.65
N GLU A 198 -18.24 -20.34 5.02
CA GLU A 198 -18.71 -20.90 3.76
C GLU A 198 -17.60 -20.88 2.70
N PRO A 199 -17.54 -21.88 1.83
CA PRO A 199 -16.52 -21.94 0.81
C PRO A 199 -16.72 -20.85 -0.26
N PHE A 200 -15.61 -20.34 -0.79
CA PHE A 200 -15.57 -19.36 -1.87
C PHE A 200 -14.43 -19.64 -2.84
N ASP A 201 -14.53 -19.09 -4.04
CA ASP A 201 -13.50 -19.26 -5.06
C ASP A 201 -12.68 -17.99 -5.19
N LEU A 202 -11.37 -18.15 -5.42
CA LEU A 202 -10.42 -17.08 -5.63
C LEU A 202 -9.72 -17.22 -6.97
N VAL A 203 -9.59 -16.14 -7.73
CA VAL A 203 -8.74 -16.10 -8.92
C VAL A 203 -7.48 -15.29 -8.64
N ILE A 204 -6.32 -15.82 -9.01
CA ILE A 204 -5.04 -15.12 -8.91
C ILE A 204 -5.01 -13.97 -9.93
N ARG A 205 -4.80 -12.74 -9.47
CA ARG A 205 -4.69 -11.53 -10.30
C ARG A 205 -3.28 -11.01 -10.47
N ASN A 206 -2.45 -11.23 -9.47
CA ASN A 206 -1.03 -10.89 -9.55
C ASN A 206 -0.20 -11.72 -8.58
N THR A 207 1.07 -11.88 -8.90
CA THR A 207 2.07 -12.52 -8.06
C THR A 207 3.30 -11.63 -7.99
N ARG A 208 3.99 -11.61 -6.85
CA ARG A 208 5.25 -10.90 -6.67
C ARG A 208 6.07 -11.54 -5.55
N PRO A 209 7.41 -11.39 -5.56
CA PRO A 209 8.23 -11.79 -4.43
C PRO A 209 7.73 -11.17 -3.12
N SER A 210 7.80 -11.90 -2.03
CA SER A 210 7.60 -11.36 -0.68
C SER A 210 8.90 -10.76 -0.16
N ALA A 211 8.81 -9.94 0.89
CA ALA A 211 10.00 -9.48 1.61
C ALA A 211 10.80 -10.63 2.24
N GLU A 212 10.14 -11.75 2.55
CA GLU A 212 10.81 -12.99 2.94
C GLU A 212 11.18 -13.78 1.68
N SER A 213 12.46 -14.05 1.47
CA SER A 213 13.01 -14.69 0.25
C SER A 213 12.42 -16.05 -0.11
N SER A 214 11.79 -16.74 0.86
CA SER A 214 11.15 -18.05 0.68
C SER A 214 9.64 -17.99 0.46
N ARG A 215 9.08 -16.78 0.26
CA ARG A 215 7.63 -16.57 0.14
C ARG A 215 7.29 -15.77 -1.11
N ILE A 216 6.06 -15.98 -1.57
CA ILE A 216 5.48 -15.22 -2.69
C ILE A 216 4.21 -14.53 -2.21
N ARG A 217 4.04 -13.29 -2.64
CA ARG A 217 2.84 -12.51 -2.39
C ARG A 217 1.89 -12.63 -3.56
N VAL A 218 0.65 -13.03 -3.27
CA VAL A 218 -0.37 -13.31 -4.28
C VAL A 218 -1.59 -12.43 -4.02
N GLY A 219 -1.98 -11.66 -5.03
CA GLY A 219 -3.24 -10.90 -4.99
C GLY A 219 -4.35 -11.71 -5.64
N CYS A 220 -5.41 -11.98 -4.89
CA CYS A 220 -6.56 -12.78 -5.32
C CYS A 220 -7.83 -11.95 -5.34
N GLN A 221 -8.73 -12.27 -6.26
CA GLN A 221 -10.07 -11.71 -6.35
C GLN A 221 -11.11 -12.81 -6.18
N LEU A 222 -12.22 -12.49 -5.52
CA LEU A 222 -13.40 -13.37 -5.43
C LEU A 222 -13.97 -13.64 -6.81
N VAL A 223 -14.30 -14.90 -7.08
CA VAL A 223 -14.96 -15.35 -8.31
C VAL A 223 -16.44 -15.53 -8.03
N ASN A 224 -17.28 -14.86 -8.79
CA ASN A 224 -18.75 -14.99 -8.72
C ASN A 224 -19.30 -15.07 -7.27
N PRO A 225 -18.92 -14.14 -6.38
CA PRO A 225 -19.27 -14.25 -4.97
C PRO A 225 -20.79 -14.21 -4.77
N THR A 226 -21.31 -15.11 -3.97
CA THR A 226 -22.67 -15.04 -3.44
C THR A 226 -22.81 -13.85 -2.48
N GLN A 227 -24.04 -13.47 -2.16
CA GLN A 227 -24.27 -12.44 -1.13
C GLN A 227 -23.72 -12.90 0.24
N LEU A 228 -23.80 -14.20 0.53
CA LEU A 228 -23.26 -14.78 1.75
C LEU A 228 -21.73 -14.63 1.81
N ASN A 229 -21.02 -14.93 0.71
CA ASN A 229 -19.57 -14.74 0.65
C ASN A 229 -19.18 -13.26 0.88
N ARG A 230 -19.91 -12.31 0.29
CA ARG A 230 -19.67 -10.87 0.49
C ARG A 230 -19.84 -10.46 1.95
N ASN A 231 -20.94 -10.89 2.57
CA ASN A 231 -21.24 -10.63 3.97
C ASN A 231 -20.13 -11.21 4.89
N GLU A 232 -19.64 -12.38 4.57
CA GLU A 232 -18.56 -13.03 5.33
C GLU A 232 -17.23 -12.30 5.20
N PHE A 233 -16.87 -11.86 3.99
CA PHE A 233 -15.69 -11.04 3.76
C PHE A 233 -15.78 -9.72 4.51
N GLU A 234 -16.93 -9.05 4.48
CA GLU A 234 -17.16 -7.82 5.21
C GLU A 234 -17.09 -8.03 6.72
N SER A 235 -17.76 -9.05 7.24
CA SER A 235 -17.72 -9.42 8.65
C SER A 235 -16.30 -9.74 9.12
N THR A 236 -15.57 -10.54 8.35
CA THR A 236 -14.17 -10.88 8.63
C THR A 236 -13.27 -9.65 8.64
N ARG A 237 -13.40 -8.79 7.63
CA ARG A 237 -12.68 -7.53 7.55
C ARG A 237 -12.93 -6.64 8.76
N ASN A 238 -14.20 -6.48 9.15
CA ASN A 238 -14.60 -5.66 10.29
C ASN A 238 -14.10 -6.24 11.62
N ALA A 239 -14.13 -7.56 11.79
CA ALA A 239 -13.59 -8.24 12.97
C ALA A 239 -12.08 -8.02 13.11
N ILE A 240 -11.32 -8.16 12.01
CA ILE A 240 -9.87 -7.88 11.99
C ILE A 240 -9.59 -6.42 12.33
N HIS A 241 -10.33 -5.49 11.73
CA HIS A 241 -10.18 -4.05 11.98
C HIS A 241 -10.43 -3.71 13.45
N SER A 242 -11.53 -4.19 14.02
CA SER A 242 -11.89 -3.98 15.43
C SER A 242 -10.84 -4.55 16.39
N ALA A 243 -10.34 -5.76 16.12
CA ALA A 243 -9.31 -6.38 16.95
C ALA A 243 -8.00 -5.56 16.94
N ARG A 244 -7.64 -4.95 15.79
CA ARG A 244 -6.46 -4.07 15.67
C ARG A 244 -6.63 -2.78 16.46
N ILE A 245 -7.80 -2.15 16.39
CA ILE A 245 -8.10 -0.94 17.16
C ILE A 245 -8.00 -1.24 18.67
N GLN A 246 -8.66 -2.29 19.14
CA GLN A 246 -8.62 -2.69 20.55
C GLN A 246 -7.19 -2.92 21.05
N ARG A 247 -6.35 -3.57 20.23
CA ARG A 247 -4.95 -3.79 20.59
C ARG A 247 -4.14 -2.49 20.64
N ARG A 248 -4.36 -1.56 19.71
CA ARG A 248 -3.71 -0.24 19.73
C ARG A 248 -4.10 0.54 20.99
N LEU A 249 -5.37 0.57 21.34
CA LEU A 249 -5.86 1.20 22.55
C LEU A 249 -5.23 0.57 23.80
N LYS A 250 -5.19 -0.76 23.88
CA LYS A 250 -4.59 -1.48 25.01
C LYS A 250 -3.10 -1.16 25.15
N PHE A 251 -2.36 -1.11 24.06
CA PHE A 251 -0.96 -0.71 24.04
C PHE A 251 -0.78 0.75 24.48
N TRP A 252 -1.65 1.64 24.04
CA TRP A 252 -1.65 3.06 24.40
C TRP A 252 -1.90 3.25 25.89
N PHE A 253 -2.94 2.63 26.44
CA PHE A 253 -3.25 2.70 27.87
C PHE A 253 -2.15 2.09 28.76
N GLN A 254 -1.46 1.06 28.29
CA GLN A 254 -0.35 0.46 29.06
C GLN A 254 0.91 1.36 29.09
N ASN A 255 1.12 2.20 28.08
CA ASN A 255 2.30 3.06 27.99
C ASN A 255 2.05 4.50 28.48
N VAL A 256 0.82 4.95 28.59
CA VAL A 256 0.47 6.30 29.12
C VAL A 256 0.41 6.33 30.65
N SER A 257 0.26 5.20 31.32
CA SER A 257 0.19 5.14 32.80
C SER A 257 1.52 5.38 33.54
N TRP A 258 2.61 5.73 32.85
CA TRP A 258 3.92 5.99 33.46
C TRP A 258 4.27 7.48 33.63
N TYR A 259 3.36 8.39 33.39
CA TYR A 259 3.53 9.83 33.53
C TYR A 259 2.54 10.47 34.54
N SER A 260 2.20 9.75 35.60
CA SER A 260 1.47 10.30 36.75
C SER A 260 2.31 10.16 38.01
#